data_caefa9520adf071ee3fa385768c90add
#
_entry.id   caefa9520adf071ee3fa385768c90add
#
_cell.length_a   1.000
_cell.length_b   1.000
_cell.length_c   1.000
_cell.angle_alpha   90.00
_cell.angle_beta   90.00
_cell.angle_gamma   90.00
#
_symmetry.space_group_name_H-M   'P 1'
#
loop_
_entity.id
_entity.type
_entity.pdbx_description
1 polymer ?
#
loop_
_entity_poly.entity_id
_entity_poly.type
_entity_poly.pdbx_seq_one_letter_code
_entity_poly.pdbx_strand_id
1 'polypeptide(L)'
;MSEGIVSCVNRAINVDGTPFNMIQVDCSINPGNSGGPLFNSYGEVIGIVSAKYSSYSNTTVEGIGFAIPINDVVSLVKDIMTNGYVTNKAYMGITPQTMTAQMAQQYRYDVTEGVFVCSVDPDSAAAKAGLKLGDVITKMDDKTISSYEDLVAAKKSYSAGDTVTLTVYREGKTIEVPLTFDAVPESAETNNSDQSTDNSYNGNGGYGNGGNGYYSNPWDFFNNFFGYNG
;
A
#
# COMPACT_ATOMS: atom_id res chain seq x y z
N MET A 1 -24.68 -14.29 5.52
CA MET A 1 -24.00 -15.30 4.70
C MET A 1 -24.66 -15.28 3.34
N SER A 2 -23.90 -15.28 2.27
CA SER A 2 -24.37 -15.40 0.88
C SER A 2 -23.66 -16.59 0.22
N GLU A 3 -24.27 -17.16 -0.80
CA GLU A 3 -23.72 -18.28 -1.58
C GLU A 3 -23.72 -17.93 -3.05
N GLY A 4 -22.86 -18.61 -3.81
CA GLY A 4 -22.71 -18.44 -5.26
C GLY A 4 -21.60 -19.34 -5.76
N ILE A 5 -21.11 -19.06 -6.97
CA ILE A 5 -20.06 -19.84 -7.62
C ILE A 5 -18.83 -18.99 -7.90
N VAL A 6 -17.67 -19.67 -7.98
CA VAL A 6 -16.43 -19.05 -8.42
C VAL A 6 -16.48 -18.88 -9.94
N SER A 7 -16.53 -17.64 -10.40
CA SER A 7 -16.59 -17.30 -11.82
C SER A 7 -15.19 -17.25 -12.47
N CYS A 8 -14.12 -16.96 -11.68
CA CYS A 8 -12.73 -16.96 -12.13
C CYS A 8 -11.80 -17.11 -10.93
N VAL A 9 -10.74 -17.93 -11.06
CA VAL A 9 -9.79 -18.19 -9.97
C VAL A 9 -8.64 -17.15 -9.93
N ASN A 10 -8.20 -16.66 -11.09
CA ASN A 10 -7.09 -15.72 -11.25
C ASN A 10 -7.53 -14.53 -12.10
N ARG A 11 -8.51 -13.77 -11.63
CA ARG A 11 -8.94 -12.56 -12.31
C ARG A 11 -7.97 -11.44 -12.01
N ALA A 12 -7.22 -11.02 -13.03
CA ALA A 12 -6.42 -9.79 -12.91
C ALA A 12 -7.37 -8.60 -12.84
N ILE A 13 -7.32 -7.88 -11.74
CA ILE A 13 -7.97 -6.57 -11.54
C ILE A 13 -6.89 -5.53 -11.30
N ASN A 14 -7.12 -4.33 -11.79
CA ASN A 14 -6.24 -3.21 -11.52
C ASN A 14 -6.92 -2.31 -10.48
N VAL A 15 -6.24 -2.09 -9.36
CA VAL A 15 -6.67 -1.15 -8.34
C VAL A 15 -5.59 -0.07 -8.25
N ASP A 16 -5.94 1.12 -8.64
CA ASP A 16 -5.05 2.29 -8.60
C ASP A 16 -3.65 2.04 -9.22
N GLY A 17 -3.67 1.47 -10.44
CA GLY A 17 -2.44 1.17 -11.18
C GLY A 17 -1.77 -0.16 -10.82
N THR A 18 -2.23 -0.86 -9.78
CA THR A 18 -1.62 -2.12 -9.35
C THR A 18 -2.46 -3.33 -9.74
N PRO A 19 -1.88 -4.31 -10.45
CA PRO A 19 -2.57 -5.54 -10.78
C PRO A 19 -2.61 -6.49 -9.58
N PHE A 20 -3.81 -7.03 -9.31
CA PHE A 20 -4.05 -8.10 -8.34
C PHE A 20 -4.68 -9.29 -9.04
N ASN A 21 -4.29 -10.49 -8.67
CA ASN A 21 -4.98 -11.70 -9.03
C ASN A 21 -5.98 -12.07 -7.94
N MET A 22 -7.26 -12.04 -8.27
CA MET A 22 -8.33 -12.30 -7.31
C MET A 22 -9.24 -13.45 -7.74
N ILE A 23 -9.88 -14.06 -6.76
CA ILE A 23 -10.98 -14.98 -6.98
C ILE A 23 -12.22 -14.14 -7.26
N GLN A 24 -12.83 -14.30 -8.44
CA GLN A 24 -14.11 -13.67 -8.78
C GLN A 24 -15.25 -14.62 -8.43
N VAL A 25 -16.28 -14.10 -7.79
CA VAL A 25 -17.49 -14.82 -7.40
C VAL A 25 -18.74 -14.03 -7.81
N ASP A 26 -19.86 -14.73 -7.96
CA ASP A 26 -21.15 -14.11 -8.26
C ASP A 26 -22.04 -13.96 -7.01
N CYS A 27 -21.58 -14.41 -5.84
CA CYS A 27 -22.30 -14.22 -4.60
C CYS A 27 -22.36 -12.73 -4.19
N SER A 28 -23.43 -12.37 -3.48
CA SER A 28 -23.62 -10.99 -3.02
C SER A 28 -22.55 -10.59 -2.01
N ILE A 29 -21.67 -9.66 -2.39
CA ILE A 29 -20.73 -8.99 -1.52
C ILE A 29 -21.31 -7.62 -1.19
N ASN A 30 -21.49 -7.33 0.10
CA ASN A 30 -22.04 -6.08 0.62
C ASN A 30 -21.15 -5.56 1.75
N PRO A 31 -21.27 -4.27 2.12
CA PRO A 31 -20.62 -3.76 3.32
C PRO A 31 -20.92 -4.65 4.53
N GLY A 32 -19.85 -5.00 5.27
CA GLY A 32 -19.91 -5.96 6.39
C GLY A 32 -19.43 -7.38 6.03
N ASN A 33 -19.30 -7.73 4.75
CA ASN A 33 -18.71 -9.02 4.34
C ASN A 33 -17.18 -8.91 4.15
N SER A 34 -16.66 -7.71 3.90
CA SER A 34 -15.22 -7.46 3.70
C SER A 34 -14.41 -7.89 4.92
N GLY A 35 -13.28 -8.56 4.68
CA GLY A 35 -12.45 -9.20 5.72
C GLY A 35 -12.97 -10.57 6.17
N GLY A 36 -14.18 -10.95 5.79
CA GLY A 36 -14.73 -12.28 6.09
C GLY A 36 -14.16 -13.37 5.17
N PRO A 37 -14.24 -14.64 5.61
CA PRO A 37 -13.74 -15.77 4.85
C PRO A 37 -14.67 -16.14 3.68
N LEU A 38 -14.08 -16.53 2.56
CA LEU A 38 -14.75 -17.24 1.47
C LEU A 38 -14.50 -18.73 1.67
N PHE A 39 -15.58 -19.50 1.85
CA PHE A 39 -15.51 -20.95 2.04
C PHE A 39 -15.89 -21.70 0.75
N ASN A 40 -15.27 -22.85 0.55
CA ASN A 40 -15.75 -23.83 -0.44
C ASN A 40 -16.84 -24.74 0.19
N SER A 41 -17.38 -25.65 -0.61
CA SER A 41 -18.42 -26.61 -0.16
C SER A 41 -17.94 -27.62 0.89
N TYR A 42 -16.64 -27.73 1.13
CA TYR A 42 -16.03 -28.59 2.15
C TYR A 42 -15.78 -27.85 3.47
N GLY A 43 -16.10 -26.55 3.55
CA GLY A 43 -15.84 -25.72 4.72
C GLY A 43 -14.40 -25.21 4.84
N GLU A 44 -13.60 -25.32 3.78
CA GLU A 44 -12.24 -24.81 3.74
C GLU A 44 -12.24 -23.33 3.31
N VAL A 45 -11.42 -22.51 3.96
CA VAL A 45 -11.20 -21.11 3.56
C VAL A 45 -10.37 -21.08 2.28
N ILE A 46 -10.95 -20.57 1.20
CA ILE A 46 -10.28 -20.43 -0.09
C ILE A 46 -9.87 -19.00 -0.40
N GLY A 47 -10.39 -18.02 0.36
CA GLY A 47 -10.04 -16.62 0.17
C GLY A 47 -10.57 -15.73 1.28
N ILE A 48 -10.17 -14.46 1.23
CA ILE A 48 -10.66 -13.38 2.10
C ILE A 48 -11.45 -12.41 1.24
N VAL A 49 -12.72 -12.19 1.58
CA VAL A 49 -13.59 -11.26 0.85
C VAL A 49 -13.03 -9.85 0.97
N SER A 50 -12.76 -9.22 -0.16
CA SER A 50 -12.17 -7.90 -0.19
C SER A 50 -13.17 -6.82 -0.53
N ALA A 51 -13.81 -6.91 -1.69
CA ALA A 51 -14.68 -5.83 -2.13
C ALA A 51 -15.63 -6.24 -3.23
N LYS A 52 -16.62 -5.38 -3.40
CA LYS A 52 -17.47 -5.30 -4.58
C LYS A 52 -16.81 -4.34 -5.56
N TYR A 53 -16.63 -4.75 -6.80
CA TYR A 53 -16.26 -3.83 -7.88
C TYR A 53 -17.43 -2.85 -8.11
N SER A 54 -17.45 -1.79 -7.33
CA SER A 54 -18.43 -0.73 -7.50
C SER A 54 -17.71 0.56 -7.80
N SER A 55 -17.69 0.95 -9.04
CA SER A 55 -17.35 2.30 -9.50
C SER A 55 -16.08 2.47 -10.32
N TYR A 56 -16.16 2.14 -11.60
CA TYR A 56 -15.47 2.92 -12.61
C TYR A 56 -16.45 3.50 -13.67
N SER A 57 -17.72 3.46 -13.40
CA SER A 57 -18.77 4.18 -14.15
C SER A 57 -20.03 4.20 -13.31
N ASN A 58 -20.89 5.19 -13.49
CA ASN A 58 -22.19 5.38 -12.84
C ASN A 58 -23.18 4.19 -13.00
N THR A 59 -22.68 3.00 -13.18
CA THR A 59 -23.46 1.76 -13.31
C THR A 59 -23.13 0.84 -12.14
N THR A 60 -24.10 0.55 -11.31
CA THR A 60 -24.00 -0.45 -10.25
C THR A 60 -23.91 -1.82 -10.92
N VAL A 61 -22.73 -2.44 -10.91
CA VAL A 61 -22.56 -3.83 -11.36
C VAL A 61 -22.86 -4.72 -10.17
N GLU A 62 -24.01 -5.40 -10.21
CA GLU A 62 -24.37 -6.43 -9.22
C GLU A 62 -23.87 -7.81 -9.69
N GLY A 63 -23.58 -8.71 -8.74
CA GLY A 63 -23.18 -10.08 -9.04
C GLY A 63 -21.70 -10.26 -9.41
N ILE A 64 -20.83 -9.27 -9.12
CA ILE A 64 -19.39 -9.44 -9.23
C ILE A 64 -18.76 -9.11 -7.89
N GLY A 65 -18.23 -10.12 -7.22
CA GLY A 65 -17.47 -10.02 -5.97
C GLY A 65 -16.04 -10.50 -6.15
N PHE A 66 -15.14 -10.02 -5.30
CA PHE A 66 -13.74 -10.41 -5.32
C PHE A 66 -13.25 -10.85 -3.95
N ALA A 67 -12.44 -11.89 -3.94
CA ALA A 67 -11.73 -12.34 -2.75
C ALA A 67 -10.25 -12.55 -3.08
N ILE A 68 -9.39 -12.27 -2.09
CA ILE A 68 -7.97 -12.55 -2.18
C ILE A 68 -7.78 -14.04 -2.01
N PRO A 69 -7.02 -14.72 -2.89
CA PRO A 69 -6.73 -16.14 -2.72
C PRO A 69 -6.03 -16.40 -1.38
N ILE A 70 -6.47 -17.42 -0.64
CA ILE A 70 -5.88 -17.73 0.67
C ILE A 70 -4.38 -18.08 0.55
N ASN A 71 -3.97 -18.69 -0.55
CA ASN A 71 -2.58 -19.06 -0.78
C ASN A 71 -1.64 -17.86 -0.84
N ASP A 72 -2.14 -16.68 -1.24
CA ASP A 72 -1.34 -15.47 -1.37
C ASP A 72 -1.13 -14.77 -0.02
N VAL A 73 -1.97 -15.09 0.99
CA VAL A 73 -1.96 -14.42 2.29
C VAL A 73 -1.68 -15.33 3.47
N VAL A 74 -1.61 -16.64 3.28
CA VAL A 74 -1.44 -17.60 4.40
C VAL A 74 -0.17 -17.34 5.21
N SER A 75 0.91 -16.94 4.56
CA SER A 75 2.17 -16.59 5.22
C SER A 75 2.04 -15.32 6.07
N LEU A 76 1.38 -14.30 5.52
CA LEU A 76 1.09 -13.03 6.20
C LEU A 76 0.17 -13.25 7.41
N VAL A 77 -0.87 -14.07 7.24
CA VAL A 77 -1.80 -14.41 8.33
C VAL A 77 -1.06 -15.13 9.47
N LYS A 78 -0.20 -16.10 9.13
CA LYS A 78 0.62 -16.80 10.14
C LYS A 78 1.57 -15.84 10.86
N ASP A 79 2.18 -14.92 10.14
CA ASP A 79 3.09 -13.92 10.70
C ASP A 79 2.35 -12.99 11.68
N ILE A 80 1.19 -12.48 11.27
CA ILE A 80 0.33 -11.66 12.14
C ILE A 80 -0.13 -12.45 13.38
N MET A 81 -0.54 -13.71 13.22
CA MET A 81 -0.97 -14.56 14.36
C MET A 81 0.17 -14.83 15.35
N THR A 82 1.40 -14.89 14.87
CA THR A 82 2.57 -15.20 15.71
C THR A 82 3.15 -13.95 16.35
N ASN A 83 3.23 -12.87 15.61
CA ASN A 83 3.99 -11.67 15.97
C ASN A 83 3.11 -10.43 16.21
N GLY A 84 1.82 -10.48 15.83
CA GLY A 84 0.90 -9.36 15.89
C GLY A 84 0.96 -8.42 14.69
N TYR A 85 1.99 -8.53 13.85
CA TYR A 85 2.23 -7.71 12.67
C TYR A 85 3.01 -8.48 11.60
N VAL A 86 3.18 -7.90 10.39
CA VAL A 86 3.94 -8.52 9.30
C VAL A 86 5.42 -8.19 9.44
N THR A 87 6.23 -9.17 9.86
CA THR A 87 7.65 -8.95 10.25
C THR A 87 8.61 -8.77 9.07
N ASN A 88 8.27 -9.34 7.90
CA ASN A 88 9.20 -9.44 6.76
C ASN A 88 8.94 -8.40 5.65
N LYS A 89 8.16 -7.35 5.92
CA LYS A 89 7.89 -6.28 4.96
C LYS A 89 9.09 -5.35 4.83
N ALA A 90 9.53 -5.12 3.59
CA ALA A 90 10.62 -4.19 3.30
C ALA A 90 10.25 -2.77 3.76
N TYR A 91 11.04 -2.22 4.69
CA TYR A 91 10.86 -0.89 5.23
C TYR A 91 12.06 -0.01 4.87
N MET A 92 11.80 1.20 4.38
CA MET A 92 12.84 2.14 3.97
C MET A 92 13.06 3.22 5.02
N GLY A 93 11.99 3.71 5.65
CA GLY A 93 12.04 4.78 6.65
C GLY A 93 12.20 6.16 6.05
N ILE A 94 11.36 6.49 5.07
CA ILE A 94 11.26 7.84 4.49
C ILE A 94 9.81 8.30 4.48
N THR A 95 9.60 9.62 4.48
CA THR A 95 8.33 10.22 4.06
C THR A 95 8.46 10.60 2.60
N PRO A 96 7.83 9.86 1.68
CA PRO A 96 7.94 10.09 0.25
C PRO A 96 6.85 11.06 -0.24
N GLN A 97 7.15 11.75 -1.34
CA GLN A 97 6.17 12.52 -2.12
C GLN A 97 6.49 12.38 -3.60
N THR A 98 5.48 12.18 -4.46
CA THR A 98 5.70 12.20 -5.90
C THR A 98 6.22 13.56 -6.34
N MET A 99 7.37 13.56 -7.05
CA MET A 99 7.94 14.78 -7.63
C MET A 99 7.04 15.29 -8.74
N THR A 100 6.79 16.59 -8.77
CA THR A 100 5.99 17.23 -9.80
C THR A 100 6.79 18.32 -10.51
N ALA A 101 6.40 18.65 -11.75
CA ALA A 101 7.02 19.75 -12.49
C ALA A 101 6.94 21.09 -11.73
N GLN A 102 5.86 21.30 -10.97
CA GLN A 102 5.69 22.50 -10.14
C GLN A 102 6.72 22.51 -8.98
N MET A 103 6.92 21.39 -8.30
CA MET A 103 7.95 21.25 -7.25
C MET A 103 9.35 21.44 -7.82
N ALA A 104 9.64 20.83 -8.99
CA ALA A 104 10.92 20.97 -9.67
C ALA A 104 11.23 22.45 -9.94
N GLN A 105 10.27 23.20 -10.48
CA GLN A 105 10.42 24.63 -10.75
C GLN A 105 10.60 25.43 -9.44
N GLN A 106 9.79 25.15 -8.42
CA GLN A 106 9.80 25.86 -7.15
C GLN A 106 11.12 25.66 -6.39
N TYR A 107 11.64 24.44 -6.38
CA TYR A 107 12.85 24.06 -5.64
C TYR A 107 14.10 24.03 -6.53
N ARG A 108 14.00 24.38 -7.81
CA ARG A 108 15.09 24.43 -8.80
C ARG A 108 15.77 23.07 -9.00
N TYR A 109 14.95 22.02 -9.18
CA TYR A 109 15.42 20.71 -9.59
C TYR A 109 15.38 20.56 -11.10
N ASP A 110 16.37 19.86 -11.67
CA ASP A 110 16.42 19.52 -13.10
C ASP A 110 15.63 18.24 -13.43
N VAL A 111 15.11 17.56 -12.40
CA VAL A 111 14.26 16.36 -12.52
C VAL A 111 12.82 16.72 -12.16
N THR A 112 11.87 16.27 -12.99
CA THR A 112 10.43 16.59 -12.85
C THR A 112 9.60 15.39 -12.45
N GLU A 113 10.20 14.21 -12.35
CA GLU A 113 9.60 12.94 -12.02
C GLU A 113 10.45 12.20 -10.99
N GLY A 114 9.85 11.31 -10.23
CA GLY A 114 10.50 10.54 -9.20
C GLY A 114 9.82 10.67 -7.84
N VAL A 115 10.49 10.20 -6.80
CA VAL A 115 10.03 10.30 -5.42
C VAL A 115 10.95 11.21 -4.63
N PHE A 116 10.41 12.37 -4.24
CA PHE A 116 11.06 13.33 -3.37
C PHE A 116 11.03 12.84 -1.92
N VAL A 117 12.17 12.88 -1.25
CA VAL A 117 12.34 12.51 0.16
C VAL A 117 12.06 13.73 1.03
N CYS A 118 10.90 13.75 1.68
CA CYS A 118 10.46 14.83 2.58
C CYS A 118 11.08 14.70 3.98
N SER A 119 11.34 13.48 4.44
CA SER A 119 12.06 13.20 5.68
C SER A 119 12.66 11.81 5.65
N VAL A 120 13.63 11.58 6.51
CA VAL A 120 14.27 10.28 6.74
C VAL A 120 14.17 9.97 8.22
N ASP A 121 13.62 8.80 8.56
CA ASP A 121 13.48 8.37 9.94
C ASP A 121 14.87 8.05 10.53
N PRO A 122 15.15 8.47 11.76
CA PRO A 122 16.39 8.11 12.44
C PRO A 122 16.55 6.58 12.51
N ASP A 123 17.79 6.10 12.36
CA ASP A 123 18.17 4.68 12.45
C ASP A 123 17.52 3.75 11.42
N SER A 124 16.78 4.28 10.45
CA SER A 124 16.15 3.53 9.37
C SER A 124 17.14 3.05 8.30
N ALA A 125 16.68 2.15 7.42
CA ALA A 125 17.42 1.72 6.23
C ALA A 125 17.88 2.91 5.37
N ALA A 126 17.02 3.91 5.18
CA ALA A 126 17.33 5.13 4.44
C ALA A 126 18.42 5.97 5.12
N ALA A 127 18.34 6.13 6.45
CA ALA A 127 19.36 6.85 7.22
C ALA A 127 20.71 6.14 7.14
N LYS A 128 20.74 4.81 7.32
CA LYS A 128 21.95 3.96 7.20
C LYS A 128 22.56 4.02 5.80
N ALA A 129 21.72 4.06 4.77
CA ALA A 129 22.15 4.21 3.37
C ALA A 129 22.61 5.63 3.02
N GLY A 130 22.39 6.61 3.90
CA GLY A 130 22.77 8.00 3.69
C GLY A 130 21.83 8.79 2.78
N LEU A 131 20.56 8.38 2.66
CA LEU A 131 19.51 9.21 2.07
C LEU A 131 19.29 10.46 2.91
N LYS A 132 18.87 11.55 2.27
CA LYS A 132 18.69 12.85 2.90
C LYS A 132 17.40 13.50 2.43
N LEU A 133 16.86 14.39 3.27
CA LEU A 133 15.83 15.36 2.85
C LEU A 133 16.29 16.06 1.57
N GLY A 134 15.41 16.12 0.58
CA GLY A 134 15.67 16.75 -0.70
C GLY A 134 16.24 15.82 -1.78
N ASP A 135 16.49 14.56 -1.48
CA ASP A 135 16.81 13.57 -2.51
C ASP A 135 15.60 13.30 -3.38
N VAL A 136 15.81 12.98 -4.66
CA VAL A 136 14.76 12.47 -5.55
C VAL A 136 15.16 11.08 -6.04
N ILE A 137 14.43 10.06 -5.65
CA ILE A 137 14.63 8.69 -6.10
C ILE A 137 14.05 8.57 -7.50
N THR A 138 14.88 8.21 -8.49
CA THR A 138 14.48 8.07 -9.90
C THR A 138 14.54 6.65 -10.42
N LYS A 139 15.28 5.75 -9.74
CA LYS A 139 15.28 4.30 -10.04
C LYS A 139 15.49 3.49 -8.76
N MET A 140 15.02 2.23 -8.82
CA MET A 140 15.32 1.17 -7.86
C MET A 140 15.78 -0.05 -8.65
N ASP A 141 17.06 -0.40 -8.56
CA ASP A 141 17.74 -1.32 -9.49
C ASP A 141 17.44 -0.90 -10.95
N ASP A 142 16.93 -1.81 -11.76
CA ASP A 142 16.59 -1.55 -13.18
C ASP A 142 15.22 -0.88 -13.38
N LYS A 143 14.41 -0.73 -12.30
CA LYS A 143 13.07 -0.17 -12.39
C LYS A 143 13.10 1.36 -12.31
N THR A 144 12.53 2.02 -13.31
CA THR A 144 12.31 3.47 -13.28
C THR A 144 11.22 3.80 -12.26
N ILE A 145 11.47 4.85 -11.48
CA ILE A 145 10.55 5.37 -10.44
C ILE A 145 10.17 6.78 -10.87
N SER A 146 8.97 6.96 -11.39
CA SER A 146 8.43 8.26 -11.79
C SER A 146 7.47 8.85 -10.75
N SER A 147 6.92 7.99 -9.87
CA SER A 147 5.94 8.35 -8.86
C SER A 147 6.13 7.54 -7.57
N TYR A 148 5.41 7.94 -6.53
CA TYR A 148 5.35 7.15 -5.28
C TYR A 148 4.76 5.76 -5.50
N GLU A 149 3.76 5.64 -6.36
CA GLU A 149 3.12 4.39 -6.74
C GLU A 149 4.13 3.41 -7.37
N ASP A 150 5.01 3.91 -8.24
CA ASP A 150 6.09 3.10 -8.83
C ASP A 150 7.06 2.60 -7.76
N LEU A 151 7.42 3.45 -6.79
CA LEU A 151 8.28 3.07 -5.67
C LEU A 151 7.64 1.97 -4.84
N VAL A 152 6.35 2.10 -4.52
CA VAL A 152 5.58 1.08 -3.79
C VAL A 152 5.53 -0.22 -4.58
N ALA A 153 5.21 -0.16 -5.88
CA ALA A 153 5.15 -1.33 -6.75
C ALA A 153 6.51 -2.03 -6.87
N ALA A 154 7.59 -1.26 -7.02
CA ALA A 154 8.95 -1.80 -7.09
C ALA A 154 9.34 -2.50 -5.79
N LYS A 155 9.01 -1.90 -4.64
CA LYS A 155 9.35 -2.39 -3.30
C LYS A 155 8.67 -3.71 -2.92
N LYS A 156 7.51 -4.04 -3.53
CA LYS A 156 6.78 -5.30 -3.27
C LYS A 156 7.58 -6.57 -3.54
N SER A 157 8.55 -6.50 -4.42
CA SER A 157 9.39 -7.65 -4.78
C SER A 157 10.48 -7.95 -3.75
N TYR A 158 10.58 -7.12 -2.70
CA TYR A 158 11.65 -7.19 -1.69
C TYR A 158 11.11 -7.44 -0.30
N SER A 159 11.95 -8.03 0.53
CA SER A 159 11.72 -8.31 1.95
C SER A 159 12.74 -7.55 2.80
N ALA A 160 12.50 -7.51 4.10
CA ALA A 160 13.50 -7.04 5.05
C ALA A 160 14.81 -7.83 4.89
N GLY A 161 15.94 -7.14 4.88
CA GLY A 161 17.26 -7.71 4.65
C GLY A 161 17.72 -7.72 3.18
N ASP A 162 16.83 -7.56 2.22
CA ASP A 162 17.21 -7.43 0.81
C ASP A 162 17.91 -6.10 0.55
N THR A 163 18.88 -6.10 -0.37
CA THR A 163 19.63 -4.91 -0.76
C THR A 163 19.29 -4.53 -2.18
N VAL A 164 19.06 -3.23 -2.40
CA VAL A 164 18.79 -2.62 -3.70
C VAL A 164 19.73 -1.45 -3.96
N THR A 165 19.91 -1.08 -5.22
CA THR A 165 20.61 0.14 -5.60
C THR A 165 19.58 1.20 -6.00
N LEU A 166 19.54 2.30 -5.26
CA LEU A 166 18.72 3.46 -5.60
C LEU A 166 19.52 4.42 -6.48
N THR A 167 18.95 4.85 -7.60
CA THR A 167 19.46 6.00 -8.36
C THR A 167 18.78 7.25 -7.82
N VAL A 168 19.57 8.15 -7.28
CA VAL A 168 19.10 9.33 -6.55
C VAL A 168 19.66 10.60 -7.19
N TYR A 169 18.79 11.58 -7.45
CA TYR A 169 19.23 12.94 -7.80
C TYR A 169 19.38 13.77 -6.52
N ARG A 170 20.56 14.31 -6.32
CA ARG A 170 20.96 15.14 -5.17
C ARG A 170 21.84 16.29 -5.63
N GLU A 171 21.45 17.54 -5.33
CA GLU A 171 22.24 18.75 -5.57
C GLU A 171 22.79 18.84 -7.01
N GLY A 172 21.95 18.58 -8.01
CA GLY A 172 22.35 18.65 -9.43
C GLY A 172 23.12 17.42 -9.95
N LYS A 173 23.24 16.35 -9.17
CA LYS A 173 23.98 15.15 -9.54
C LYS A 173 23.15 13.90 -9.34
N THR A 174 23.33 12.93 -10.22
CA THR A 174 22.83 11.59 -10.07
C THR A 174 23.87 10.74 -9.35
N ILE A 175 23.46 10.08 -8.28
CA ILE A 175 24.30 9.18 -7.46
C ILE A 175 23.62 7.84 -7.28
N GLU A 176 24.39 6.80 -7.03
CA GLU A 176 23.90 5.49 -6.64
C GLU A 176 24.03 5.32 -5.13
N VAL A 177 22.96 4.86 -4.51
CA VAL A 177 22.87 4.65 -3.06
C VAL A 177 22.44 3.22 -2.80
N PRO A 178 23.32 2.33 -2.33
CA PRO A 178 22.94 0.99 -1.91
C PRO A 178 22.12 1.09 -0.62
N LEU A 179 20.96 0.44 -0.59
CA LEU A 179 20.06 0.41 0.55
C LEU A 179 19.68 -1.02 0.89
N THR A 180 19.86 -1.42 2.14
CA THR A 180 19.36 -2.68 2.67
C THR A 180 18.10 -2.39 3.47
N PHE A 181 16.98 -3.00 3.09
CA PHE A 181 15.69 -2.79 3.77
C PHE A 181 15.72 -3.30 5.20
N ASP A 182 15.20 -2.49 6.12
CA ASP A 182 14.86 -2.94 7.47
C ASP A 182 13.50 -3.66 7.48
N ALA A 183 13.20 -4.36 8.59
CA ALA A 183 11.83 -4.76 8.89
C ALA A 183 11.04 -3.53 9.35
N VAL A 184 9.71 -3.55 9.15
CA VAL A 184 8.83 -2.51 9.69
C VAL A 184 8.98 -2.49 11.21
N PRO A 185 9.31 -1.36 11.83
CA PRO A 185 9.43 -1.29 13.28
C PRO A 185 8.05 -1.45 13.95
N GLU A 186 8.00 -2.15 15.07
CA GLU A 186 6.76 -2.40 15.84
C GLU A 186 6.01 -1.11 16.18
N SER A 187 6.73 -0.02 16.45
CA SER A 187 6.17 1.31 16.74
C SER A 187 5.46 1.97 15.55
N ALA A 188 5.78 1.59 14.32
CA ALA A 188 5.14 2.15 13.12
C ALA A 188 3.77 1.51 12.86
N GLU A 189 3.53 0.30 13.37
CA GLU A 189 2.26 -0.42 13.21
C GLU A 189 1.25 -0.09 14.34
N THR A 190 1.72 0.21 15.55
CA THR A 190 0.84 0.54 16.70
C THR A 190 0.15 1.88 16.59
N ASN A 191 0.66 2.83 15.82
CA ASN A 191 0.01 4.11 15.58
C ASN A 191 -1.25 4.03 14.70
N ASN A 192 -1.52 2.87 14.08
CA ASN A 192 -2.69 2.63 13.25
C ASN A 192 -3.85 1.91 13.96
N SER A 193 -3.65 1.38 15.19
CA SER A 193 -4.66 0.56 15.87
C SER A 193 -5.45 1.26 16.98
N ASP A 194 -5.04 2.46 17.44
CA ASP A 194 -5.60 3.07 18.65
C ASP A 194 -6.53 4.28 18.43
N GLN A 195 -7.14 4.44 17.27
CA GLN A 195 -8.16 5.49 17.08
C GLN A 195 -9.52 4.94 16.60
N SER A 196 -10.04 3.96 17.31
CA SER A 196 -11.47 3.61 17.24
C SER A 196 -12.13 3.76 18.59
N THR A 197 -12.32 4.99 19.05
CA THR A 197 -13.32 5.27 20.09
C THR A 197 -13.98 6.62 19.81
N ASP A 198 -15.30 6.50 19.66
CA ASP A 198 -16.30 7.52 19.92
C ASP A 198 -16.42 8.69 18.94
N ASN A 199 -17.35 8.58 18.00
CA ASN A 199 -17.96 9.73 17.35
C ASN A 199 -19.45 9.81 17.66
N SER A 200 -19.74 10.53 18.75
CA SER A 200 -21.02 11.17 18.99
C SER A 200 -21.22 12.28 17.94
N TYR A 201 -22.31 12.20 17.19
CA TYR A 201 -22.77 13.20 16.24
C TYR A 201 -22.85 14.58 16.86
N ASN A 202 -22.15 15.57 16.32
CA ASN A 202 -22.64 16.94 16.30
C ASN A 202 -22.07 17.70 15.09
N GLY A 203 -22.95 18.15 14.19
CA GLY A 203 -22.60 18.93 13.02
C GLY A 203 -22.31 20.38 13.36
N ASN A 204 -21.25 20.91 12.79
CA ASN A 204 -21.25 22.26 12.18
C ASN A 204 -19.94 22.48 11.41
N GLY A 205 -20.02 23.15 10.28
CA GLY A 205 -18.95 23.30 9.31
C GLY A 205 -17.78 24.18 9.77
N GLY A 206 -16.61 23.89 9.19
CA GLY A 206 -15.42 24.74 9.32
C GLY A 206 -14.26 24.13 8.55
N TYR A 207 -13.79 24.81 7.53
CA TYR A 207 -12.58 24.49 6.78
C TYR A 207 -11.35 24.55 7.70
N GLY A 208 -10.59 23.47 7.79
CA GLY A 208 -9.33 23.42 8.54
C GLY A 208 -8.43 22.32 7.99
N ASN A 209 -7.38 22.75 7.29
CA ASN A 209 -6.26 21.96 6.80
C ASN A 209 -5.50 21.30 7.98
N GLY A 210 -5.25 20.00 7.93
CA GLY A 210 -4.42 19.29 8.90
C GLY A 210 -4.61 17.78 8.81
N GLY A 211 -3.74 17.10 8.08
CA GLY A 211 -3.84 15.68 7.84
C GLY A 211 -3.68 14.82 9.09
N ASN A 212 -4.56 13.88 9.23
CA ASN A 212 -4.36 12.57 9.84
C ASN A 212 -5.39 11.64 9.19
N GLY A 213 -4.89 10.68 8.40
CA GLY A 213 -5.70 9.88 7.52
C GLY A 213 -6.62 8.92 8.28
N TYR A 214 -7.88 9.26 8.33
CA TYR A 214 -8.93 8.28 8.53
C TYR A 214 -9.14 7.53 7.22
N TYR A 215 -9.08 6.21 7.25
CA TYR A 215 -9.46 5.39 6.11
C TYR A 215 -10.95 5.60 5.84
N SER A 216 -11.28 6.37 4.82
CA SER A 216 -12.66 6.65 4.43
C SER A 216 -13.31 5.49 3.66
N ASN A 217 -12.52 4.48 3.28
CA ASN A 217 -13.02 3.29 2.61
C ASN A 217 -12.15 2.05 2.95
N PRO A 218 -12.70 0.82 2.78
CA PRO A 218 -11.97 -0.43 3.03
C PRO A 218 -10.68 -0.60 2.20
N TRP A 219 -10.55 0.13 1.08
CA TRP A 219 -9.38 0.10 0.22
C TRP A 219 -8.20 0.86 0.82
N ASP A 220 -8.44 1.91 1.60
CA ASP A 220 -7.37 2.67 2.28
C ASP A 220 -6.68 1.79 3.32
N PHE A 221 -7.45 0.96 4.05
CA PHE A 221 -6.88 -0.07 4.93
C PHE A 221 -6.07 -1.10 4.13
N PHE A 222 -6.62 -1.55 3.00
CA PHE A 222 -5.99 -2.52 2.13
C PHE A 222 -4.70 -1.99 1.54
N ASN A 223 -4.73 -0.77 1.03
CA ASN A 223 -3.58 -0.09 0.45
C ASN A 223 -2.47 0.07 1.49
N ASN A 224 -2.81 0.45 2.72
CA ASN A 224 -1.84 0.62 3.78
C ASN A 224 -1.29 -0.72 4.29
N PHE A 225 -2.16 -1.72 4.48
CA PHE A 225 -1.77 -3.04 4.98
C PHE A 225 -0.90 -3.82 3.98
N PHE A 226 -1.22 -3.72 2.69
CA PHE A 226 -0.44 -4.37 1.63
C PHE A 226 0.62 -3.47 1.00
N GLY A 227 0.85 -2.27 1.55
CA GLY A 227 1.82 -1.31 1.01
C GLY A 227 1.27 -0.50 -0.17
N TYR A 228 -0.05 -0.35 -0.25
CA TYR A 228 -0.74 0.42 -1.25
C TYR A 228 -1.33 1.67 -0.59
N ASN A 229 -0.51 2.67 -0.32
CA ASN A 229 -0.98 4.02 -0.08
C ASN A 229 -1.02 4.70 -1.45
N GLY A 230 -2.23 4.87 -2.00
CA GLY A 230 -2.51 5.73 -3.13
C GLY A 230 -2.45 7.20 -2.72
#